data_61333f8c1a6795c30c2a25f08c2e1848
#
_entry.id   61333f8c1a6795c30c2a25f08c2e1848
#
_cell.length_a   1.000
_cell.length_b   1.000
_cell.length_c   1.000
_cell.angle_alpha   90.00
_cell.angle_beta   90.00
_cell.angle_gamma   90.00
#
_symmetry.space_group_name_H-M   'P 1'
#
loop_
_entity.id
_entity.type
_entity.pdbx_description
1 polymer ?
#
loop_
_entity_poly.entity_id
_entity_poly.type
_entity_poly.pdbx_seq_one_letter_code
_entity_poly.pdbx_strand_id
1 'polypeptide(L)'
;MPMFEDSEGDGGAVLSFDERRGDDGEAYQSLNGTDGPADENHGREEGGRGRGGGRRGPDGAILRAPRGRGKVQVLPEENSLPPDDPFADDGPGEGRSGGQNRGNRFRGGQQRPAPGGRLPQRGGNGAARGGAMEPGRGPRPGPAAGLRRSPYGGLGFWEKIQSEAALDAARAEFFSGATPMDLQEIQNLSGEQMAELAASLEMDWEPSLRPQLVENCLRRAAEGRTAIAASGTLELLSDGNGCLVWARDRFEPSQWSPFVPRCLIRRHGLRRGQELRLLTTFPRANGPHLCALGLEQVMGQNPGEAAKIPQFKELIPYYPTERLLLENGAEEAGQRLSLRIVDLVSPIGLGQRGLIVAPPRTGKTVLLQAFANAIAAVRPDAQVWILLIDERPEEVTDFRRMARGEVFASTFDETPDRHVRLAEMVIEMARRRVECGQHVVILLDSITRLARAYNAVMPASGRIMSGGIDANALQGPKSFFGSARNIEGGGTLTILATALVETGSRMDDVIFEEFKGTGNMELQLDRDLADRRIYPAINVARSGTRKEELLYHPDELSRIYLFRRAVVGLNSAEAVDMLIQRVKKTSTNVEFLMTLNRG
;
A
#
# COMPACT_ATOMS: atom_id res chain seq x y z
N MET A 1 54.18 -5.84 28.15
CA MET A 1 55.15 -6.87 28.60
C MET A 1 54.93 -7.12 30.10
N PRO A 2 54.99 -8.35 30.58
CA PRO A 2 55.17 -9.66 29.97
C PRO A 2 53.90 -10.55 30.05
N MET A 3 53.74 -11.44 29.22
CA MET A 3 54.26 -12.81 28.93
C MET A 3 53.40 -13.92 29.58
N PHE A 4 52.92 -14.79 28.70
CA PHE A 4 52.83 -16.27 28.72
C PHE A 4 51.99 -16.92 29.82
N GLU A 5 51.17 -17.90 29.61
CA GLU A 5 51.42 -19.21 28.98
C GLU A 5 50.10 -19.95 28.63
N ASP A 6 50.24 -20.83 27.70
CA ASP A 6 49.37 -21.81 27.12
C ASP A 6 48.70 -22.80 28.09
N SER A 7 47.52 -23.32 27.73
CA SER A 7 47.34 -24.79 27.76
C SER A 7 46.09 -25.23 26.91
N GLU A 8 46.38 -26.18 26.10
CA GLU A 8 45.64 -27.04 25.21
C GLU A 8 44.43 -27.75 25.88
N GLY A 9 43.49 -28.14 25.02
CA GLY A 9 42.71 -29.35 25.23
C GLY A 9 41.34 -29.41 24.62
N ASP A 10 41.25 -29.94 23.41
CA ASP A 10 40.39 -31.05 22.95
C ASP A 10 38.87 -30.82 22.92
N GLY A 11 38.25 -30.94 21.77
CA GLY A 11 37.68 -32.11 21.17
C GLY A 11 36.39 -31.84 20.46
N GLY A 12 36.39 -31.83 19.17
CA GLY A 12 35.54 -32.69 18.41
C GLY A 12 34.19 -32.23 17.92
N ALA A 13 34.09 -32.33 16.66
CA ALA A 13 33.06 -32.82 15.78
C ALA A 13 32.49 -31.81 14.78
N VAL A 14 33.23 -31.69 13.70
CA VAL A 14 32.74 -31.25 12.38
C VAL A 14 31.99 -32.42 11.76
N LEU A 15 30.70 -32.26 11.46
CA LEU A 15 30.00 -33.14 10.56
C LEU A 15 30.01 -32.54 9.16
N SER A 16 30.90 -33.11 8.32
CA SER A 16 30.91 -32.94 6.87
C SER A 16 29.81 -33.82 6.26
N PHE A 17 28.97 -33.22 5.42
CA PHE A 17 28.09 -33.96 4.54
C PHE A 17 28.81 -34.18 3.21
N ASP A 18 28.96 -35.48 2.91
CA ASP A 18 29.61 -36.05 1.76
C ASP A 18 28.69 -36.00 0.52
N GLU A 19 29.25 -35.59 -0.58
CA GLU A 19 28.66 -35.69 -1.92
C GLU A 19 28.65 -37.18 -2.34
N ARG A 20 27.47 -37.70 -2.68
CA ARG A 20 27.38 -38.89 -3.53
C ARG A 20 26.60 -38.58 -4.80
N ARG A 21 27.35 -38.52 -5.88
CA ARG A 21 26.85 -38.74 -7.24
C ARG A 21 26.30 -40.17 -7.37
N GLY A 22 25.10 -40.27 -7.89
CA GLY A 22 24.51 -41.47 -8.45
C GLY A 22 24.07 -41.16 -9.87
N ASP A 23 24.86 -41.65 -10.80
CA ASP A 23 24.55 -41.81 -12.22
C ASP A 23 23.54 -42.93 -12.34
N ASP A 24 22.41 -42.74 -13.01
CA ASP A 24 21.68 -43.77 -13.72
C ASP A 24 20.82 -43.09 -14.80
N GLY A 25 21.26 -43.33 -16.03
CA GLY A 25 20.57 -42.95 -17.24
C GLY A 25 19.49 -43.96 -17.59
N GLU A 26 18.34 -43.47 -17.98
CA GLU A 26 17.46 -44.22 -18.89
C GLU A 26 16.83 -43.31 -19.93
N ALA A 27 17.08 -43.73 -21.15
CA ALA A 27 16.63 -43.16 -22.41
C ALA A 27 15.12 -43.32 -22.59
N TYR A 28 14.45 -42.25 -23.02
CA TYR A 28 13.19 -42.37 -23.74
C TYR A 28 13.33 -41.95 -25.18
N GLN A 29 13.11 -42.96 -26.03
CA GLN A 29 13.13 -42.91 -27.48
C GLN A 29 12.02 -42.03 -28.05
N SER A 30 12.40 -41.29 -29.06
CA SER A 30 11.57 -40.65 -30.06
C SER A 30 10.78 -41.67 -30.86
N LEU A 31 9.50 -41.46 -31.07
CA LEU A 31 8.75 -42.02 -32.17
C LEU A 31 8.17 -40.93 -33.03
N ASN A 32 8.82 -40.76 -34.18
CA ASN A 32 8.26 -40.17 -35.40
C ASN A 32 7.40 -41.25 -36.08
N GLY A 33 6.26 -40.85 -36.63
CA GLY A 33 5.41 -41.62 -37.52
C GLY A 33 4.48 -40.74 -38.31
N THR A 34 4.93 -40.37 -39.46
CA THR A 34 4.23 -39.89 -40.67
C THR A 34 3.04 -40.75 -41.04
N ASP A 35 1.94 -40.19 -41.53
CA ASP A 35 1.33 -40.36 -42.86
C ASP A 35 -0.12 -39.85 -42.86
N GLY A 36 -0.43 -38.95 -43.79
CA GLY A 36 -1.76 -38.78 -44.36
C GLY A 36 -1.91 -39.76 -45.55
N PRO A 37 -2.93 -39.74 -46.38
CA PRO A 37 -3.82 -38.67 -46.78
C PRO A 37 -5.29 -39.06 -47.06
N ALA A 38 -6.05 -38.06 -47.51
CA ALA A 38 -7.09 -38.09 -48.57
C ALA A 38 -8.53 -38.53 -48.27
N ASP A 39 -9.40 -37.59 -48.51
CA ASP A 39 -10.48 -37.51 -49.50
C ASP A 39 -11.91 -37.98 -49.18
N GLU A 40 -12.79 -37.14 -49.72
CA GLU A 40 -14.15 -37.32 -50.27
C GLU A 40 -15.34 -37.25 -49.31
N ASN A 41 -16.12 -36.11 -49.34
CA ASN A 41 -17.12 -35.67 -50.35
C ASN A 41 -18.54 -36.27 -50.11
N HIS A 42 -19.52 -35.42 -50.35
CA HIS A 42 -20.98 -35.61 -50.44
C HIS A 42 -21.76 -35.24 -49.15
N GLY A 43 -22.67 -34.33 -49.17
CA GLY A 43 -23.52 -33.79 -50.23
C GLY A 43 -24.92 -33.61 -49.71
N ARG A 44 -25.54 -32.45 -50.02
CA ARG A 44 -27.00 -32.28 -50.25
C ARG A 44 -27.95 -32.54 -49.05
N GLU A 45 -28.93 -31.74 -48.88
CA GLU A 45 -29.90 -30.86 -49.51
C GLU A 45 -30.99 -30.53 -48.48
N GLU A 46 -31.52 -29.48 -48.53
CA GLU A 46 -32.74 -28.73 -48.86
C GLU A 46 -33.55 -28.34 -47.63
N GLY A 47 -34.00 -27.20 -47.61
CA GLY A 47 -35.10 -26.39 -48.09
C GLY A 47 -35.75 -25.73 -46.89
N GLY A 48 -36.29 -24.58 -46.94
CA GLY A 48 -36.90 -23.76 -47.86
C GLY A 48 -37.76 -22.71 -47.19
N ARG A 49 -37.83 -21.54 -47.83
CA ARG A 49 -38.97 -20.62 -47.95
C ARG A 49 -39.45 -19.92 -46.69
N GLY A 50 -39.70 -18.63 -46.67
CA GLY A 50 -40.01 -17.69 -47.69
C GLY A 50 -40.34 -16.30 -47.14
N ARG A 51 -40.17 -15.34 -47.99
CA ARG A 51 -40.98 -14.16 -48.36
C ARG A 51 -41.27 -13.16 -47.24
N GLY A 52 -41.10 -11.86 -47.44
CA GLY A 52 -41.14 -10.96 -48.59
C GLY A 52 -40.84 -9.56 -48.07
N GLY A 53 -40.22 -8.78 -48.82
CA GLY A 53 -40.73 -7.83 -49.82
C GLY A 53 -40.80 -6.45 -49.19
N GLY A 54 -40.26 -5.42 -49.70
CA GLY A 54 -39.95 -4.88 -50.95
C GLY A 54 -39.56 -3.41 -50.86
N ARG A 55 -38.70 -3.05 -51.75
CA ARG A 55 -38.64 -1.85 -52.62
C ARG A 55 -38.10 -0.53 -52.05
N ARG A 56 -36.92 -0.21 -52.52
CA ARG A 56 -36.50 0.80 -53.55
C ARG A 56 -36.50 2.25 -53.12
N GLY A 57 -35.35 2.85 -53.29
CA GLY A 57 -34.78 4.15 -53.35
C GLY A 57 -35.41 5.03 -54.49
N PRO A 58 -34.76 6.05 -55.10
CA PRO A 58 -33.46 6.69 -54.89
C PRO A 58 -33.55 8.25 -54.87
N ASP A 59 -32.40 8.92 -55.10
CA ASP A 59 -32.18 10.34 -55.46
C ASP A 59 -32.10 11.31 -54.29
N GLY A 60 -31.01 11.97 -54.05
CA GLY A 60 -30.24 12.85 -54.91
C GLY A 60 -30.52 14.29 -54.56
N ALA A 61 -29.62 14.99 -53.93
CA ALA A 61 -29.32 16.39 -54.20
C ALA A 61 -28.45 17.05 -53.13
N ILE A 62 -27.30 17.41 -53.50
CA ILE A 62 -26.46 18.59 -53.28
C ILE A 62 -27.27 19.84 -52.97
N LEU A 63 -26.84 20.66 -51.96
CA LEU A 63 -26.69 22.10 -52.01
C LEU A 63 -26.28 22.73 -50.65
N ARG A 64 -25.08 23.28 -50.64
CA ARG A 64 -24.65 24.67 -50.40
C ARG A 64 -24.75 25.23 -48.97
N ALA A 65 -23.56 25.63 -48.52
CA ALA A 65 -23.30 26.62 -47.48
C ALA A 65 -23.82 28.03 -47.86
N PRO A 66 -23.97 28.90 -46.88
CA PRO A 66 -23.57 30.28 -47.11
C PRO A 66 -22.50 30.79 -46.13
N ARG A 67 -21.65 31.60 -46.73
CA ARG A 67 -20.61 32.43 -46.14
C ARG A 67 -21.23 33.59 -45.31
N GLY A 68 -20.62 33.89 -44.16
CA GLY A 68 -20.82 35.15 -43.45
C GLY A 68 -19.49 35.65 -42.89
N ARG A 69 -18.99 36.72 -43.45
CA ARG A 69 -17.80 37.49 -43.09
C ARG A 69 -18.06 38.25 -41.79
N GLY A 70 -17.06 38.31 -40.89
CA GLY A 70 -17.00 39.23 -39.76
C GLY A 70 -15.56 39.39 -39.28
N LYS A 71 -14.96 40.44 -39.74
CA LYS A 71 -13.83 41.29 -39.36
C LYS A 71 -12.93 40.87 -38.21
N VAL A 72 -11.68 40.70 -38.55
CA VAL A 72 -10.47 40.80 -37.77
C VAL A 72 -10.31 42.26 -37.29
N GLN A 73 -10.15 42.49 -35.97
CA GLN A 73 -9.53 43.70 -35.45
C GLN A 73 -8.22 43.30 -34.77
N VAL A 74 -7.15 43.74 -35.41
CA VAL A 74 -5.78 43.80 -34.87
C VAL A 74 -5.69 45.08 -34.07
N LEU A 75 -5.20 45.03 -32.82
CA LEU A 75 -4.63 46.16 -32.10
C LEU A 75 -3.36 45.73 -31.37
N PRO A 76 -2.42 46.64 -31.06
CA PRO A 76 -1.00 46.44 -31.26
C PRO A 76 -0.22 46.04 -30.01
N GLU A 77 0.98 45.55 -30.28
CA GLU A 77 2.08 45.34 -29.32
C GLU A 77 2.46 46.66 -28.64
N GLU A 78 2.60 46.64 -27.30
CA GLU A 78 3.63 47.47 -26.62
C GLU A 78 3.99 46.90 -25.24
N ASN A 79 5.29 46.77 -25.06
CA ASN A 79 6.13 46.90 -23.87
C ASN A 79 6.29 45.74 -22.88
N SER A 80 7.42 45.15 -23.08
CA SER A 80 8.33 44.45 -22.18
C SER A 80 8.55 45.12 -20.81
N LEU A 81 8.42 44.30 -19.73
CA LEU A 81 9.15 44.49 -18.47
C LEU A 81 9.69 43.12 -17.99
N PRO A 82 10.87 43.07 -17.39
CA PRO A 82 11.56 41.82 -17.08
C PRO A 82 11.03 41.18 -15.80
N PRO A 83 11.31 39.87 -15.59
CA PRO A 83 10.81 39.12 -14.45
C PRO A 83 11.59 39.43 -13.17
N ASP A 84 10.86 39.69 -12.09
CA ASP A 84 11.40 39.79 -10.73
C ASP A 84 11.89 38.46 -10.22
N ASP A 85 13.10 38.46 -9.74
CA ASP A 85 13.83 37.39 -9.06
C ASP A 85 13.38 37.34 -7.58
N PRO A 86 12.91 36.21 -7.01
CA PRO A 86 12.50 36.14 -5.62
C PRO A 86 13.56 35.51 -4.69
N PHE A 87 14.83 35.84 -4.83
CA PHE A 87 15.85 35.50 -3.85
C PHE A 87 16.72 36.71 -3.53
N ALA A 88 16.28 37.51 -2.55
CA ALA A 88 17.12 38.43 -1.80
C ALA A 88 16.89 38.20 -0.31
N ASP A 89 17.93 37.78 0.32
CA ASP A 89 18.22 37.61 1.73
C ASP A 89 18.21 38.95 2.43
N ASP A 90 17.51 39.12 3.57
CA ASP A 90 17.74 40.23 4.50
C ASP A 90 17.64 39.73 5.95
N GLY A 91 18.75 39.79 6.61
CA GLY A 91 18.96 39.59 8.02
C GLY A 91 18.58 40.83 8.87
N PRO A 92 18.72 40.77 10.21
CA PRO A 92 17.89 41.47 11.15
C PRO A 92 18.39 42.88 11.53
N GLY A 93 17.43 43.79 11.72
CA GLY A 93 17.67 45.16 12.25
C GLY A 93 16.61 45.59 13.24
N GLU A 94 17.06 45.92 14.42
CA GLU A 94 16.35 46.42 15.60
C GLU A 94 15.70 47.80 15.41
N GLY A 95 14.58 48.04 16.14
CA GLY A 95 14.47 49.28 16.84
C GLY A 95 13.27 50.20 16.58
N ARG A 96 12.39 50.24 17.56
CA ARG A 96 11.73 51.44 18.16
C ARG A 96 10.57 52.20 17.48
N SER A 97 9.45 52.07 18.17
CA SER A 97 8.63 53.17 18.77
C SER A 97 7.79 54.12 17.90
N GLY A 98 6.53 54.16 18.24
CA GLY A 98 5.85 55.44 18.44
C GLY A 98 4.70 55.81 17.52
N GLY A 99 3.50 55.90 18.06
CA GLY A 99 2.68 57.06 17.80
C GLY A 99 1.34 56.90 17.07
N GLN A 100 0.30 56.75 17.85
CA GLN A 100 -0.93 57.59 17.85
C GLN A 100 -1.78 57.77 16.56
N ASN A 101 -2.99 57.20 16.57
CA ASN A 101 -4.27 57.94 16.78
C ASN A 101 -4.99 58.59 15.60
N ARG A 102 -6.31 58.42 15.61
CA ARG A 102 -7.44 59.09 14.93
C ARG A 102 -7.99 58.29 13.75
N GLY A 103 -9.19 57.72 13.79
CA GLY A 103 -10.47 58.29 14.22
C GLY A 103 -11.24 58.82 13.02
N ASN A 104 -12.25 58.09 12.57
CA ASN A 104 -13.49 58.77 12.17
C ASN A 104 -14.68 57.80 12.02
N ARG A 105 -15.75 58.25 12.63
CA ARG A 105 -17.15 57.75 12.60
C ARG A 105 -17.84 58.21 11.32
N PHE A 106 -18.85 57.46 10.88
CA PHE A 106 -20.20 57.91 10.45
C PHE A 106 -21.06 56.65 10.29
N ARG A 107 -22.12 56.42 11.11
CA ARG A 107 -23.54 56.81 11.05
C ARG A 107 -24.14 56.52 9.67
N GLY A 108 -25.19 55.75 9.50
CA GLY A 108 -26.43 55.55 10.20
C GLY A 108 -27.44 55.05 9.18
N GLY A 109 -28.55 54.47 9.60
CA GLY A 109 -29.71 54.27 8.74
C GLY A 109 -30.55 53.05 9.09
N GLN A 110 -31.50 53.31 9.93
CA GLN A 110 -32.63 52.44 10.35
C GLN A 110 -33.57 52.11 9.19
N GLN A 111 -34.20 50.92 9.23
CA GLN A 111 -35.70 50.83 9.34
C GLN A 111 -36.18 49.38 9.35
N ARG A 112 -37.03 49.10 10.33
CA ARG A 112 -37.98 47.98 10.50
C ARG A 112 -39.35 48.38 9.82
N PRO A 113 -40.47 47.56 9.83
CA PRO A 113 -40.84 46.36 10.60
C PRO A 113 -41.66 45.26 9.87
N ALA A 114 -42.03 44.22 10.64
CA ALA A 114 -42.87 43.03 10.48
C ALA A 114 -44.34 43.31 10.04
N PRO A 115 -45.35 42.30 9.96
CA PRO A 115 -45.53 41.16 10.86
C PRO A 115 -46.22 39.88 10.29
N GLY A 116 -46.27 38.80 11.11
CA GLY A 116 -47.50 38.03 11.32
C GLY A 116 -47.52 36.54 10.93
N GLY A 117 -47.72 35.66 11.91
CA GLY A 117 -48.21 34.31 11.68
C GLY A 117 -48.02 33.32 12.87
N ARG A 118 -49.11 33.08 13.56
CA ARG A 118 -49.24 32.40 14.86
C ARG A 118 -48.98 30.88 14.88
N LEU A 119 -48.56 30.45 16.06
CA LEU A 119 -48.41 29.15 16.74
C LEU A 119 -49.61 28.14 16.62
N PRO A 120 -49.43 26.87 17.09
CA PRO A 120 -49.69 26.59 18.49
C PRO A 120 -48.75 25.63 19.21
N GLN A 121 -48.80 25.80 20.55
CA GLN A 121 -48.09 25.14 21.64
C GLN A 121 -48.55 23.70 21.95
N ARG A 122 -47.61 22.92 22.53
CA ARG A 122 -47.81 21.98 23.68
C ARG A 122 -46.39 21.58 24.09
N GLY A 123 -45.87 21.78 25.24
CA GLY A 123 -46.30 21.56 26.60
C GLY A 123 -45.54 20.37 27.18
N GLY A 124 -44.55 20.55 28.10
CA GLY A 124 -43.96 19.44 28.84
C GLY A 124 -42.67 19.82 29.59
N ASN A 125 -42.79 20.02 30.88
CA ASN A 125 -41.79 20.38 31.91
C ASN A 125 -40.58 19.42 32.04
N GLY A 126 -39.43 19.97 32.48
CA GLY A 126 -38.33 19.18 33.05
C GLY A 126 -37.06 19.99 33.34
N ALA A 127 -37.03 20.59 34.48
CA ALA A 127 -35.96 21.03 35.38
C ALA A 127 -34.49 21.16 34.87
N ALA A 128 -34.01 22.37 34.98
CA ALA A 128 -32.60 22.76 34.94
C ALA A 128 -31.81 22.24 36.15
N ARG A 129 -30.62 21.65 35.92
CA ARG A 129 -29.51 21.65 36.89
C ARG A 129 -28.25 22.09 36.16
N GLY A 130 -27.72 23.22 36.59
CA GLY A 130 -26.44 23.77 36.20
C GLY A 130 -25.29 22.85 36.63
N GLY A 131 -24.38 22.60 35.72
CA GLY A 131 -23.10 21.95 35.96
C GLY A 131 -22.01 22.79 35.36
N ALA A 132 -21.04 23.17 36.19
CA ALA A 132 -19.91 24.03 35.88
C ALA A 132 -19.09 23.54 34.68
N MET A 133 -18.72 24.45 33.79
CA MET A 133 -17.73 24.23 32.73
C MET A 133 -16.34 24.14 33.33
N GLU A 134 -15.67 23.00 33.19
CA GLU A 134 -14.22 22.89 33.34
C GLU A 134 -13.55 23.31 32.01
N PRO A 135 -12.50 24.15 32.04
CA PRO A 135 -11.74 24.50 30.85
C PRO A 135 -10.59 23.49 30.64
N GLY A 136 -10.51 22.91 29.45
CA GLY A 136 -9.31 22.22 29.00
C GLY A 136 -9.46 20.76 28.55
N ARG A 137 -10.26 20.52 27.54
CA ARG A 137 -10.09 19.34 26.68
C ARG A 137 -10.11 19.80 25.23
N GLY A 138 -8.93 19.75 24.59
CA GLY A 138 -8.82 19.87 23.14
C GLY A 138 -9.72 18.86 22.42
N PRO A 139 -10.05 19.07 21.15
CA PRO A 139 -10.92 18.17 20.42
C PRO A 139 -10.38 16.76 20.47
N ARG A 140 -11.18 15.84 21.02
CA ARG A 140 -10.89 14.40 20.95
C ARG A 140 -10.78 14.06 19.46
N PRO A 141 -9.72 13.33 19.03
CA PRO A 141 -9.73 12.75 17.70
C PRO A 141 -11.03 11.95 17.58
N GLY A 142 -11.78 12.21 16.51
CA GLY A 142 -12.97 11.46 16.17
C GLY A 142 -12.63 9.98 16.10
N PRO A 143 -13.60 9.06 16.30
CA PRO A 143 -13.34 7.64 16.23
C PRO A 143 -12.69 7.36 14.87
N ALA A 144 -11.49 6.76 14.90
CA ALA A 144 -10.83 6.28 13.72
C ALA A 144 -11.85 5.40 12.98
N ALA A 145 -12.21 5.82 11.76
CA ALA A 145 -13.09 5.04 10.90
C ALA A 145 -12.39 3.69 10.71
N GLY A 146 -12.99 2.60 11.19
CA GLY A 146 -12.44 1.27 11.01
C GLY A 146 -12.30 0.39 12.26
N LEU A 147 -12.40 0.94 13.47
CA LEU A 147 -12.37 0.08 14.67
C LEU A 147 -13.68 -0.69 14.79
N ARG A 148 -13.62 -2.00 14.59
CA ARG A 148 -14.79 -2.91 14.72
C ARG A 148 -15.32 -2.95 16.14
N ARG A 149 -16.63 -3.12 16.27
CA ARG A 149 -17.21 -3.70 17.48
C ARG A 149 -16.59 -5.09 17.66
N SER A 150 -16.28 -5.44 18.90
CA SER A 150 -15.71 -6.74 19.23
C SER A 150 -16.54 -7.87 18.59
N PRO A 151 -15.94 -8.74 17.75
CA PRO A 151 -16.64 -9.92 17.23
C PRO A 151 -16.87 -10.96 18.35
N TYR A 152 -16.29 -10.73 19.50
CA TYR A 152 -16.29 -11.60 20.69
C TYR A 152 -17.40 -11.23 21.67
N GLY A 153 -18.60 -10.93 21.21
CA GLY A 153 -19.75 -10.57 22.06
C GLY A 153 -20.04 -11.65 23.12
N GLY A 154 -20.16 -11.22 24.39
CA GLY A 154 -20.52 -12.12 25.49
C GLY A 154 -19.41 -13.06 25.95
N LEU A 155 -18.16 -12.62 25.93
CA LEU A 155 -16.97 -13.42 26.30
C LEU A 155 -16.92 -13.93 27.76
N GLY A 156 -17.89 -13.58 28.58
CA GLY A 156 -18.05 -14.12 29.93
C GLY A 156 -16.81 -14.06 30.83
N PHE A 157 -16.00 -15.09 30.81
CA PHE A 157 -14.79 -15.19 31.62
C PHE A 157 -13.71 -14.16 31.21
N TRP A 158 -13.50 -13.94 29.91
CA TRP A 158 -12.43 -13.08 29.40
C TRP A 158 -12.69 -11.59 29.62
N GLU A 159 -13.94 -11.20 29.76
CA GLU A 159 -14.31 -9.84 30.17
C GLU A 159 -13.86 -9.53 31.60
N LYS A 160 -13.66 -10.56 32.43
CA LYS A 160 -13.17 -10.42 33.80
C LYS A 160 -11.66 -10.19 33.87
N ILE A 161 -10.90 -10.53 32.82
CA ILE A 161 -9.44 -10.28 32.75
C ILE A 161 -9.20 -8.82 32.35
N GLN A 162 -9.50 -7.89 33.25
CA GLN A 162 -9.33 -6.46 33.02
C GLN A 162 -8.14 -5.85 33.75
N SER A 163 -7.53 -6.61 34.68
CA SER A 163 -6.36 -6.21 35.45
C SER A 163 -5.17 -7.13 35.21
N GLU A 164 -3.97 -6.64 35.47
CA GLU A 164 -2.73 -7.41 35.36
C GLU A 164 -2.71 -8.58 36.36
N ALA A 165 -3.18 -8.34 37.59
CA ALA A 165 -3.27 -9.39 38.62
C ALA A 165 -4.21 -10.53 38.20
N ALA A 166 -5.35 -10.21 37.54
CA ALA A 166 -6.26 -11.22 37.01
C ALA A 166 -5.63 -11.99 35.85
N LEU A 167 -4.85 -11.33 35.00
CA LEU A 167 -4.10 -11.93 33.92
C LEU A 167 -3.04 -12.92 34.43
N ASP A 168 -2.25 -12.50 35.44
CA ASP A 168 -1.21 -13.33 36.02
C ASP A 168 -1.81 -14.53 36.78
N ALA A 169 -2.92 -14.35 37.48
CA ALA A 169 -3.67 -15.45 38.11
C ALA A 169 -4.19 -16.45 37.07
N ALA A 170 -4.79 -15.97 35.97
CA ALA A 170 -5.26 -16.83 34.91
C ALA A 170 -4.10 -17.58 34.24
N ARG A 171 -2.95 -16.92 34.01
CA ARG A 171 -1.75 -17.57 33.46
C ARG A 171 -1.26 -18.72 34.36
N ALA A 172 -1.19 -18.51 35.66
CA ALA A 172 -0.80 -19.55 36.64
C ALA A 172 -1.81 -20.70 36.70
N GLU A 173 -3.10 -20.40 36.51
CA GLU A 173 -4.16 -21.40 36.50
C GLU A 173 -4.12 -22.27 35.23
N PHE A 174 -3.97 -21.65 34.06
CA PHE A 174 -4.13 -22.31 32.76
C PHE A 174 -2.85 -22.92 32.18
N PHE A 175 -1.67 -22.54 32.63
CA PHE A 175 -0.39 -23.05 32.08
C PHE A 175 0.38 -23.87 33.11
N SER A 176 0.88 -25.03 32.68
CA SER A 176 1.71 -25.95 33.51
C SER A 176 3.22 -25.70 33.33
N GLY A 177 3.63 -24.84 32.39
CA GLY A 177 5.03 -24.66 32.02
C GLY A 177 5.56 -25.70 31.01
N ALA A 178 4.68 -26.55 30.48
CA ALA A 178 5.02 -27.45 29.36
C ALA A 178 5.34 -26.65 28.09
N THR A 179 6.09 -27.25 27.17
CA THR A 179 6.38 -26.65 25.84
C THR A 179 5.08 -26.28 25.14
N PRO A 180 4.92 -25.04 24.67
CA PRO A 180 3.72 -24.61 23.97
C PRO A 180 3.50 -25.39 22.68
N MET A 181 2.24 -25.67 22.34
CA MET A 181 1.81 -26.22 21.07
C MET A 181 1.61 -25.08 20.06
N ASP A 182 2.22 -25.13 18.89
CA ASP A 182 2.11 -24.06 17.90
C ASP A 182 0.86 -24.19 17.03
N LEU A 183 0.01 -23.16 17.02
CA LEU A 183 -1.23 -23.11 16.25
C LEU A 183 -0.98 -23.19 14.74
N GLN A 184 0.04 -22.47 14.25
CA GLN A 184 0.35 -22.44 12.83
C GLN A 184 0.92 -23.76 12.34
N GLU A 185 1.75 -24.43 13.14
CA GLU A 185 2.27 -25.75 12.82
C GLU A 185 1.12 -26.74 12.63
N ILE A 186 0.17 -26.81 13.56
CA ILE A 186 -0.99 -27.69 13.45
C ILE A 186 -1.85 -27.34 12.23
N GLN A 187 -2.07 -26.06 11.98
CA GLN A 187 -2.87 -25.64 10.83
C GLN A 187 -2.20 -25.96 9.48
N ASN A 188 -0.88 -26.10 9.44
CA ASN A 188 -0.10 -26.35 8.24
C ASN A 188 0.26 -27.84 8.03
N LEU A 189 -0.16 -28.75 8.93
CA LEU A 189 0.07 -30.18 8.77
C LEU A 189 -0.45 -30.68 7.41
N SER A 190 0.29 -31.62 6.79
CA SER A 190 -0.15 -32.27 5.57
C SER A 190 -1.39 -33.16 5.81
N GLY A 191 -2.04 -33.63 4.74
CA GLY A 191 -3.17 -34.54 4.86
C GLY A 191 -2.82 -35.84 5.59
N GLU A 192 -1.62 -36.39 5.36
CA GLU A 192 -1.09 -37.58 6.03
C GLU A 192 -0.85 -37.34 7.51
N GLN A 193 -0.18 -36.24 7.86
CA GLN A 193 0.05 -35.85 9.25
C GLN A 193 -1.27 -35.56 9.99
N MET A 194 -2.27 -35.01 9.28
CA MET A 194 -3.61 -34.83 9.85
C MET A 194 -4.31 -36.16 10.11
N ALA A 195 -4.12 -37.16 9.25
CA ALA A 195 -4.66 -38.52 9.47
C ALA A 195 -4.00 -39.18 10.69
N GLU A 196 -2.70 -39.05 10.84
CA GLU A 196 -1.96 -39.55 12.02
C GLU A 196 -2.45 -38.84 13.31
N LEU A 197 -2.62 -37.54 13.26
CA LEU A 197 -3.16 -36.75 14.38
C LEU A 197 -4.58 -37.20 14.74
N ALA A 198 -5.44 -37.41 13.75
CA ALA A 198 -6.81 -37.91 13.95
C ALA A 198 -6.82 -39.29 14.61
N ALA A 199 -5.97 -40.20 14.12
CA ALA A 199 -5.83 -41.54 14.71
C ALA A 199 -5.37 -41.48 16.18
N SER A 200 -4.46 -40.54 16.52
CA SER A 200 -3.99 -40.33 17.91
C SER A 200 -5.08 -39.77 18.82
N LEU A 201 -6.08 -39.11 18.25
CA LEU A 201 -7.21 -38.51 18.95
C LEU A 201 -8.47 -39.39 18.90
N GLU A 202 -8.38 -40.58 18.30
CA GLU A 202 -9.49 -41.53 18.08
C GLU A 202 -10.66 -40.87 17.31
N MET A 203 -10.33 -40.06 16.27
CA MET A 203 -11.28 -39.39 15.43
C MET A 203 -11.21 -39.87 13.99
N ASP A 204 -12.34 -39.80 13.29
CA ASP A 204 -12.38 -40.01 11.84
C ASP A 204 -11.68 -38.85 11.11
N TRP A 205 -10.97 -39.18 10.02
CA TRP A 205 -10.30 -38.20 9.20
C TRP A 205 -10.90 -38.08 7.79
N GLU A 206 -11.38 -36.88 7.49
CA GLU A 206 -11.68 -36.41 6.15
C GLU A 206 -11.21 -34.94 6.03
N PRO A 207 -10.80 -34.47 4.83
CA PRO A 207 -10.39 -33.08 4.63
C PRO A 207 -11.43 -32.04 5.09
N SER A 208 -12.71 -32.37 5.01
CA SER A 208 -13.82 -31.55 5.49
C SER A 208 -13.85 -31.38 7.01
N LEU A 209 -13.29 -32.33 7.77
CA LEU A 209 -13.23 -32.34 9.23
C LEU A 209 -11.97 -31.63 9.80
N ARG A 210 -11.09 -31.12 8.93
CA ARG A 210 -9.85 -30.45 9.37
C ARG A 210 -10.07 -29.38 10.45
N PRO A 211 -11.04 -28.46 10.34
CA PRO A 211 -11.25 -27.46 11.38
C PRO A 211 -11.63 -28.07 12.72
N GLN A 212 -12.49 -29.11 12.73
CA GLN A 212 -12.91 -29.79 13.97
C GLN A 212 -11.74 -30.54 14.61
N LEU A 213 -10.90 -31.21 13.80
CA LEU A 213 -9.73 -31.92 14.30
C LEU A 213 -8.72 -30.98 14.93
N VAL A 214 -8.43 -29.84 14.28
CA VAL A 214 -7.56 -28.79 14.83
C VAL A 214 -8.14 -28.27 16.14
N GLU A 215 -9.42 -27.97 16.20
CA GLU A 215 -10.09 -27.49 17.42
C GLU A 215 -9.98 -28.50 18.56
N ASN A 216 -10.26 -29.77 18.31
CA ASN A 216 -10.18 -30.81 19.33
C ASN A 216 -8.75 -31.02 19.85
N CYS A 217 -7.76 -30.97 18.96
CA CYS A 217 -6.34 -31.04 19.34
C CYS A 217 -5.97 -29.87 20.29
N LEU A 218 -6.34 -28.66 19.92
CA LEU A 218 -6.05 -27.47 20.73
C LEU A 218 -6.81 -27.45 22.07
N ARG A 219 -8.07 -27.95 22.09
CA ARG A 219 -8.83 -28.08 23.34
C ARG A 219 -8.20 -29.11 24.28
N ARG A 220 -7.78 -30.26 23.76
CA ARG A 220 -7.08 -31.29 24.54
C ARG A 220 -5.77 -30.78 25.14
N ALA A 221 -5.00 -29.99 24.36
CA ALA A 221 -3.82 -29.30 24.88
C ALA A 221 -4.16 -28.33 26.02
N ALA A 222 -5.22 -27.54 25.86
CA ALA A 222 -5.68 -26.60 26.89
C ALA A 222 -6.17 -27.31 28.16
N GLU A 223 -6.87 -28.44 28.05
CA GLU A 223 -7.28 -29.28 29.19
C GLU A 223 -6.06 -29.83 29.93
N GLY A 224 -5.01 -30.21 29.21
CA GLY A 224 -3.70 -30.61 29.76
C GLY A 224 -2.88 -29.44 30.31
N ARG A 225 -3.41 -28.21 30.33
CA ARG A 225 -2.73 -26.97 30.74
C ARG A 225 -1.49 -26.66 29.90
N THR A 226 -1.44 -27.13 28.66
CA THR A 226 -0.41 -26.78 27.68
C THR A 226 -0.84 -25.49 26.99
N ALA A 227 0.07 -24.51 26.98
CA ALA A 227 -0.16 -23.25 26.28
C ALA A 227 -0.19 -23.48 24.76
N ILE A 228 -1.01 -22.70 24.06
CA ILE A 228 -1.07 -22.69 22.61
C ILE A 228 -0.35 -21.43 22.14
N ALA A 229 0.79 -21.58 21.47
CA ALA A 229 1.50 -20.47 20.87
C ALA A 229 0.79 -20.07 19.58
N ALA A 230 0.55 -18.78 19.39
CA ALA A 230 -0.06 -18.22 18.18
C ALA A 230 0.70 -16.98 17.73
N SER A 231 1.15 -16.98 16.47
CA SER A 231 1.82 -15.85 15.85
C SER A 231 0.88 -15.14 14.88
N GLY A 232 0.92 -13.82 14.81
CA GLY A 232 0.08 -13.04 13.89
C GLY A 232 0.18 -11.54 14.13
N THR A 233 -0.55 -10.78 13.34
CA THR A 233 -0.58 -9.32 13.40
C THR A 233 -1.66 -8.83 14.37
N LEU A 234 -1.33 -7.88 15.23
CA LEU A 234 -2.28 -7.30 16.18
C LEU A 234 -3.24 -6.33 15.48
N GLU A 235 -4.54 -6.63 15.55
CA GLU A 235 -5.61 -5.68 15.28
C GLU A 235 -6.19 -5.17 16.61
N LEU A 236 -6.45 -3.86 16.69
CA LEU A 236 -7.08 -3.24 17.87
C LEU A 236 -8.58 -3.08 17.65
N LEU A 237 -9.36 -3.41 18.67
CA LEU A 237 -10.79 -3.28 18.69
C LEU A 237 -11.22 -1.95 19.34
N SER A 238 -12.46 -1.51 19.07
CA SER A 238 -12.99 -0.22 19.56
C SER A 238 -13.09 -0.12 21.09
N ASP A 239 -13.14 -1.26 21.78
CA ASP A 239 -13.20 -1.37 23.24
C ASP A 239 -11.81 -1.35 23.92
N GLY A 240 -10.74 -1.26 23.12
CA GLY A 240 -9.35 -1.26 23.57
C GLY A 240 -8.75 -2.65 23.81
N ASN A 241 -9.50 -3.72 23.55
CA ASN A 241 -8.98 -5.06 23.37
C ASN A 241 -8.39 -5.23 21.97
N GLY A 242 -7.86 -6.40 21.65
CA GLY A 242 -7.35 -6.72 20.35
C GLY A 242 -7.61 -8.15 19.94
N CYS A 243 -7.16 -8.50 18.76
CA CYS A 243 -7.11 -9.88 18.28
C CYS A 243 -5.92 -10.04 17.33
N LEU A 244 -5.43 -11.29 17.18
CA LEU A 244 -4.51 -11.61 16.10
C LEU A 244 -5.27 -11.85 14.80
N VAL A 245 -4.71 -11.33 13.71
CA VAL A 245 -5.25 -11.48 12.35
C VAL A 245 -4.11 -11.87 11.39
N TRP A 246 -4.46 -12.44 10.26
CA TRP A 246 -3.49 -12.93 9.27
C TRP A 246 -3.80 -12.43 7.86
N ALA A 247 -2.77 -12.24 7.06
CA ALA A 247 -2.90 -11.83 5.66
C ALA A 247 -3.74 -12.83 4.82
N ARG A 248 -3.61 -14.14 5.09
CA ARG A 248 -4.41 -15.20 4.44
C ARG A 248 -5.92 -15.02 4.67
N ASP A 249 -6.31 -14.49 5.84
CA ASP A 249 -7.69 -14.20 6.21
C ASP A 249 -8.05 -12.72 5.90
N ARG A 250 -7.24 -12.03 5.07
CA ARG A 250 -7.39 -10.62 4.69
C ARG A 250 -7.48 -9.67 5.89
N PHE A 251 -6.75 -10.01 6.96
CA PHE A 251 -6.76 -9.32 8.24
C PHE A 251 -8.16 -9.20 8.86
N GLU A 252 -9.03 -10.17 8.56
CA GLU A 252 -10.30 -10.31 9.25
C GLU A 252 -10.20 -11.31 10.41
N PRO A 253 -10.84 -11.02 11.56
CA PRO A 253 -10.91 -11.98 12.65
C PRO A 253 -11.63 -13.24 12.19
N SER A 254 -10.96 -14.39 12.36
CA SER A 254 -11.49 -15.73 12.11
C SER A 254 -11.82 -16.43 13.44
N GLN A 255 -12.39 -17.62 13.37
CA GLN A 255 -12.62 -18.44 14.56
C GLN A 255 -11.33 -18.77 15.34
N TRP A 256 -10.19 -18.75 14.64
CA TRP A 256 -8.86 -19.02 15.21
C TRP A 256 -8.16 -17.78 15.77
N SER A 257 -8.71 -16.60 15.53
CA SER A 257 -8.13 -15.34 15.97
C SER A 257 -8.15 -15.25 17.50
N PRO A 258 -6.98 -15.31 18.19
CA PRO A 258 -6.95 -15.18 19.62
C PRO A 258 -7.39 -13.79 20.05
N PHE A 259 -8.23 -13.74 21.06
CA PHE A 259 -8.57 -12.49 21.76
C PHE A 259 -7.37 -12.02 22.57
N VAL A 260 -7.04 -10.72 22.49
CA VAL A 260 -5.94 -10.08 23.23
C VAL A 260 -6.54 -9.10 24.24
N PRO A 261 -6.45 -9.40 25.56
CA PRO A 261 -7.03 -8.53 26.59
C PRO A 261 -6.34 -7.17 26.64
N ARG A 262 -7.13 -6.14 26.92
CA ARG A 262 -6.67 -4.75 27.07
C ARG A 262 -5.55 -4.58 28.12
N CYS A 263 -5.58 -5.36 29.22
CA CYS A 263 -4.53 -5.31 30.22
C CYS A 263 -3.17 -5.76 29.66
N LEU A 264 -3.14 -6.81 28.81
CA LEU A 264 -1.92 -7.26 28.13
C LEU A 264 -1.40 -6.21 27.15
N ILE A 265 -2.30 -5.60 26.37
CA ILE A 265 -1.96 -4.51 25.45
C ILE A 265 -1.33 -3.32 26.18
N ARG A 266 -1.94 -2.90 27.29
CA ARG A 266 -1.44 -1.77 28.11
C ARG A 266 -0.13 -2.07 28.81
N ARG A 267 0.01 -3.27 29.37
CA ARG A 267 1.22 -3.72 30.08
C ARG A 267 2.48 -3.63 29.22
N HIS A 268 2.34 -4.00 27.94
CA HIS A 268 3.47 -4.05 27.01
C HIS A 268 3.46 -2.90 25.98
N GLY A 269 2.51 -1.96 26.08
CA GLY A 269 2.41 -0.84 25.13
C GLY A 269 2.17 -1.30 23.69
N LEU A 270 1.42 -2.40 23.48
CA LEU A 270 1.23 -3.00 22.18
C LEU A 270 0.43 -2.08 21.24
N ARG A 271 0.79 -2.10 19.96
CA ARG A 271 0.22 -1.22 18.94
C ARG A 271 -0.26 -2.01 17.72
N ARG A 272 -1.27 -1.49 17.06
CA ARG A 272 -1.81 -2.04 15.80
C ARG A 272 -0.70 -2.29 14.78
N GLY A 273 -0.76 -3.41 14.09
CA GLY A 273 0.19 -3.79 13.05
C GLY A 273 1.48 -4.43 13.56
N GLN A 274 1.66 -4.59 14.90
CA GLN A 274 2.78 -5.38 15.44
C GLN A 274 2.55 -6.87 15.21
N GLU A 275 3.59 -7.56 14.83
CA GLU A 275 3.64 -9.01 14.81
C GLU A 275 3.94 -9.52 16.21
N LEU A 276 3.06 -10.35 16.73
CA LEU A 276 3.13 -10.87 18.09
C LEU A 276 3.20 -12.40 18.06
N ARG A 277 3.94 -12.97 19.00
CA ARG A 277 3.86 -14.38 19.38
C ARG A 277 3.29 -14.44 20.80
N LEU A 278 2.08 -15.00 20.90
CA LEU A 278 1.28 -15.03 22.12
C LEU A 278 1.17 -16.45 22.67
N LEU A 279 1.09 -16.57 24.00
CA LEU A 279 0.65 -17.77 24.67
C LEU A 279 -0.84 -17.67 24.95
N THR A 280 -1.60 -18.58 24.39
CA THR A 280 -3.07 -18.58 24.39
C THR A 280 -3.62 -19.86 24.99
N THR A 281 -4.90 -19.84 25.37
CA THR A 281 -5.65 -21.04 25.79
C THR A 281 -7.13 -20.89 25.46
N PHE A 282 -7.86 -22.01 25.49
CA PHE A 282 -9.32 -21.98 25.50
C PHE A 282 -9.86 -21.84 26.93
N PRO A 283 -10.98 -21.13 27.12
CA PRO A 283 -11.67 -21.17 28.40
C PRO A 283 -12.20 -22.58 28.67
N ARG A 284 -12.07 -23.06 29.94
CA ARG A 284 -12.56 -24.38 30.35
C ARG A 284 -14.08 -24.57 30.16
N ALA A 285 -14.85 -23.49 30.13
CA ALA A 285 -16.29 -23.51 29.88
C ALA A 285 -16.55 -23.09 28.44
N ASN A 286 -16.63 -24.06 27.52
CA ASN A 286 -17.22 -23.96 26.14
C ASN A 286 -17.09 -22.62 25.39
N GLY A 287 -16.10 -21.78 25.67
CA GLY A 287 -15.83 -20.57 24.93
C GLY A 287 -15.32 -20.91 23.51
N PRO A 288 -15.83 -20.25 22.47
CA PRO A 288 -15.47 -20.58 21.10
C PRO A 288 -14.10 -20.02 20.66
N HIS A 289 -13.47 -19.17 21.48
CA HIS A 289 -12.28 -18.41 21.04
C HIS A 289 -11.08 -18.63 21.95
N LEU A 290 -9.89 -18.65 21.34
CA LEU A 290 -8.61 -18.56 22.05
C LEU A 290 -8.46 -17.22 22.74
N CYS A 291 -7.81 -17.18 23.90
CA CYS A 291 -7.47 -15.95 24.61
C CYS A 291 -5.99 -15.91 24.99
N ALA A 292 -5.35 -14.79 24.75
CA ALA A 292 -3.96 -14.55 25.12
C ALA A 292 -3.83 -14.28 26.63
N LEU A 293 -2.98 -15.06 27.28
CA LEU A 293 -2.60 -14.91 28.68
C LEU A 293 -1.12 -14.56 28.85
N GLY A 294 -0.32 -14.66 27.79
CA GLY A 294 1.10 -14.35 27.81
C GLY A 294 1.59 -13.82 26.48
N LEU A 295 2.72 -13.13 26.51
CA LEU A 295 3.40 -12.58 25.35
C LEU A 295 4.83 -13.10 25.35
N GLU A 296 5.23 -13.76 24.25
CA GLU A 296 6.58 -14.27 24.07
C GLU A 296 7.45 -13.31 23.27
N GLN A 297 6.93 -12.81 22.15
CA GLN A 297 7.69 -11.94 21.26
C GLN A 297 6.82 -10.82 20.67
N VAL A 298 7.47 -9.69 20.40
CA VAL A 298 6.94 -8.54 19.67
C VAL A 298 7.92 -8.24 18.53
N MET A 299 7.48 -8.30 17.28
CA MET A 299 8.34 -8.08 16.10
C MET A 299 9.61 -8.97 16.11
N GLY A 300 9.50 -10.21 16.59
CA GLY A 300 10.61 -11.16 16.71
C GLY A 300 11.58 -10.90 17.88
N GLN A 301 11.33 -9.88 18.72
CA GLN A 301 12.17 -9.48 19.84
C GLN A 301 11.48 -9.77 21.19
N ASN A 302 12.27 -9.78 22.27
CA ASN A 302 11.73 -9.83 23.61
C ASN A 302 10.83 -8.60 23.90
N PRO A 303 9.68 -8.76 24.59
CA PRO A 303 8.77 -7.65 24.86
C PRO A 303 9.43 -6.45 25.58
N GLY A 304 10.42 -6.71 26.45
CA GLY A 304 11.15 -5.64 27.14
C GLY A 304 12.07 -4.82 26.25
N GLU A 305 12.60 -5.41 25.17
CA GLU A 305 13.42 -4.73 24.16
C GLU A 305 12.52 -4.00 23.17
N ALA A 306 11.48 -4.64 22.70
CA ALA A 306 10.50 -4.07 21.79
C ALA A 306 9.82 -2.81 22.36
N ALA A 307 9.62 -2.74 23.68
CA ALA A 307 9.06 -1.57 24.36
C ALA A 307 9.97 -0.33 24.32
N LYS A 308 11.27 -0.50 24.05
CA LYS A 308 12.25 0.60 23.95
C LYS A 308 12.32 1.21 22.55
N ILE A 309 11.72 0.55 21.55
CA ILE A 309 11.75 1.00 20.16
C ILE A 309 10.91 2.29 20.02
N PRO A 310 11.50 3.40 19.53
CA PRO A 310 10.78 4.65 19.36
C PRO A 310 9.64 4.50 18.37
N GLN A 311 8.57 5.26 18.58
CA GLN A 311 7.43 5.21 17.67
C GLN A 311 7.75 5.90 16.34
N PHE A 312 7.12 5.46 15.26
CA PHE A 312 7.33 5.99 13.91
C PHE A 312 7.19 7.53 13.83
N LYS A 313 6.33 8.11 14.67
CA LYS A 313 6.13 9.57 14.72
C LYS A 313 7.27 10.33 15.40
N GLU A 314 8.05 9.65 16.22
CA GLU A 314 9.19 10.20 16.96
C GLU A 314 10.50 10.11 16.17
N LEU A 315 10.50 9.30 15.11
CA LEU A 315 11.66 9.11 14.23
C LEU A 315 11.87 10.34 13.33
N ILE A 316 13.13 10.75 13.17
CA ILE A 316 13.50 11.94 12.38
C ILE A 316 13.45 11.61 10.89
N PRO A 317 12.56 12.25 10.11
CA PRO A 317 12.48 12.02 8.68
C PRO A 317 13.61 12.74 7.94
N TYR A 318 14.22 12.06 6.96
CA TYR A 318 15.24 12.61 6.09
C TYR A 318 14.89 12.39 4.62
N TYR A 319 15.63 13.05 3.72
CA TYR A 319 15.47 12.84 2.29
C TYR A 319 16.02 11.47 1.88
N PRO A 320 15.50 10.87 0.79
CA PRO A 320 16.15 9.72 0.17
C PRO A 320 17.58 10.06 -0.28
N THR A 321 18.54 9.27 0.19
CA THR A 321 19.97 9.43 -0.14
C THR A 321 20.55 8.19 -0.79
N GLU A 322 19.88 7.05 -0.62
CA GLU A 322 20.31 5.78 -1.18
C GLU A 322 19.43 5.42 -2.38
N ARG A 323 20.02 5.42 -3.57
CA ARG A 323 19.34 5.15 -4.83
C ARG A 323 19.13 3.67 -5.05
N LEU A 324 17.95 3.31 -5.55
CA LEU A 324 17.64 2.01 -6.11
C LEU A 324 18.07 1.99 -7.59
N LEU A 325 19.14 1.24 -7.92
CA LEU A 325 19.62 1.09 -9.30
C LEU A 325 18.82 -0.02 -10.00
N LEU A 326 17.65 0.35 -10.50
CA LEU A 326 16.68 -0.61 -11.04
C LEU A 326 17.17 -1.34 -12.29
N GLU A 327 18.04 -0.73 -13.10
CA GLU A 327 18.62 -1.35 -14.28
C GLU A 327 19.35 -2.66 -14.00
N ASN A 328 19.88 -2.83 -12.78
CA ASN A 328 20.62 -4.01 -12.36
C ASN A 328 19.72 -5.19 -11.93
N GLY A 329 18.46 -4.93 -11.66
CA GLY A 329 17.50 -5.95 -11.19
C GLY A 329 16.64 -6.58 -12.28
N ALA A 330 16.77 -6.17 -13.54
CA ALA A 330 15.92 -6.64 -14.62
C ALA A 330 16.51 -7.87 -15.32
N GLU A 331 15.73 -8.95 -15.37
CA GLU A 331 16.08 -10.19 -16.08
C GLU A 331 15.71 -10.10 -17.57
N GLU A 332 14.56 -9.52 -17.91
CA GLU A 332 14.07 -9.40 -19.29
C GLU A 332 14.51 -8.10 -19.97
N ALA A 333 14.93 -8.19 -21.24
CA ALA A 333 15.41 -7.06 -22.02
C ALA A 333 14.40 -5.90 -22.12
N GLY A 334 13.10 -6.22 -22.28
CA GLY A 334 12.03 -5.22 -22.35
C GLY A 334 11.80 -4.48 -21.05
N GLN A 335 11.81 -5.19 -19.93
CA GLN A 335 11.70 -4.62 -18.59
C GLN A 335 12.94 -3.79 -18.27
N ARG A 336 14.14 -4.31 -18.60
CA ARG A 336 15.41 -3.60 -18.41
C ARG A 336 15.44 -2.24 -19.10
N LEU A 337 14.96 -2.15 -20.34
CA LEU A 337 14.88 -0.87 -21.06
C LEU A 337 14.00 0.13 -20.31
N SER A 338 12.83 -0.31 -19.83
CA SER A 338 11.91 0.53 -19.07
C SER A 338 12.54 1.04 -17.77
N LEU A 339 13.18 0.16 -17.03
CA LEU A 339 13.83 0.50 -15.75
C LEU A 339 15.05 1.42 -15.95
N ARG A 340 15.85 1.20 -17.00
CA ARG A 340 16.94 2.10 -17.38
C ARG A 340 16.45 3.52 -17.66
N ILE A 341 15.32 3.65 -18.36
CA ILE A 341 14.73 4.96 -18.64
C ILE A 341 14.23 5.61 -17.36
N VAL A 342 13.58 4.85 -16.46
CA VAL A 342 13.17 5.37 -15.13
C VAL A 342 14.38 5.87 -14.34
N ASP A 343 15.45 5.10 -14.27
CA ASP A 343 16.67 5.48 -13.56
C ASP A 343 17.31 6.79 -14.08
N LEU A 344 17.13 7.09 -15.38
CA LEU A 344 17.66 8.31 -16.01
C LEU A 344 16.72 9.52 -15.82
N VAL A 345 15.41 9.28 -15.73
CA VAL A 345 14.39 10.34 -15.79
C VAL A 345 13.83 10.67 -14.41
N SER A 346 13.57 9.64 -13.61
CA SER A 346 12.95 9.77 -12.28
C SER A 346 13.59 8.77 -11.32
N PRO A 347 14.82 9.01 -10.84
CA PRO A 347 15.51 8.10 -9.94
C PRO A 347 14.70 7.89 -8.66
N ILE A 348 14.69 6.66 -8.18
CA ILE A 348 13.99 6.25 -6.97
C ILE A 348 15.02 5.98 -5.88
N GLY A 349 14.81 6.57 -4.71
CA GLY A 349 15.62 6.31 -3.52
C GLY A 349 14.81 5.61 -2.42
N LEU A 350 15.51 4.97 -1.49
CA LEU A 350 14.89 4.42 -0.28
C LEU A 350 14.28 5.53 0.56
N GLY A 351 12.99 5.39 0.90
CA GLY A 351 12.21 6.43 1.55
C GLY A 351 11.49 7.37 0.57
N GLN A 352 11.50 7.07 -0.73
CA GLN A 352 10.84 7.86 -1.76
C GLN A 352 9.33 7.84 -1.63
N ARG A 353 8.71 9.00 -1.89
CA ARG A 353 7.26 9.15 -2.03
C ARG A 353 6.96 9.45 -3.49
N GLY A 354 6.82 8.37 -4.28
CA GLY A 354 6.68 8.44 -5.74
C GLY A 354 5.24 8.33 -6.19
N LEU A 355 4.86 9.21 -7.12
CA LEU A 355 3.56 9.17 -7.79
C LEU A 355 3.76 8.74 -9.25
N ILE A 356 3.13 7.63 -9.64
CA ILE A 356 3.11 7.13 -11.01
C ILE A 356 1.78 7.54 -11.64
N VAL A 357 1.83 8.57 -12.46
CA VAL A 357 0.65 9.13 -13.12
C VAL A 357 0.34 8.32 -14.36
N ALA A 358 -0.77 7.60 -14.37
CA ALA A 358 -1.05 6.62 -15.39
C ALA A 358 -2.46 6.80 -15.99
N PRO A 359 -2.56 7.29 -17.24
CA PRO A 359 -3.76 7.12 -18.04
C PRO A 359 -4.09 5.63 -18.27
N PRO A 360 -5.35 5.28 -18.55
CA PRO A 360 -5.71 3.89 -18.85
C PRO A 360 -4.92 3.32 -20.06
N ARG A 361 -4.50 2.05 -19.98
CA ARG A 361 -3.82 1.27 -21.04
C ARG A 361 -2.40 1.74 -21.39
N THR A 362 -1.70 2.38 -20.48
CA THR A 362 -0.32 2.86 -20.69
C THR A 362 0.77 1.87 -20.26
N GLY A 363 0.42 0.65 -19.84
CA GLY A 363 1.38 -0.36 -19.39
C GLY A 363 1.74 -0.25 -17.89
N LYS A 364 0.89 0.40 -17.10
CA LYS A 364 1.05 0.58 -15.64
C LYS A 364 1.38 -0.71 -14.90
N THR A 365 0.59 -1.77 -15.09
CA THR A 365 0.72 -3.06 -14.40
C THR A 365 2.05 -3.73 -14.67
N VAL A 366 2.48 -3.76 -15.96
CA VAL A 366 3.79 -4.30 -16.38
C VAL A 366 4.94 -3.54 -15.73
N LEU A 367 4.84 -2.21 -15.64
CA LEU A 367 5.86 -1.38 -15.02
C LEU A 367 5.96 -1.63 -13.51
N LEU A 368 4.83 -1.78 -12.81
CA LEU A 368 4.82 -2.11 -11.38
C LEU A 368 5.40 -3.49 -11.09
N GLN A 369 5.10 -4.50 -11.93
CA GLN A 369 5.71 -5.83 -11.83
C GLN A 369 7.22 -5.76 -12.05
N ALA A 370 7.68 -4.97 -13.03
CA ALA A 370 9.09 -4.73 -13.26
C ALA A 370 9.77 -4.06 -12.05
N PHE A 371 9.12 -3.07 -11.42
CA PHE A 371 9.62 -2.46 -10.17
C PHE A 371 9.73 -3.48 -9.04
N ALA A 372 8.69 -4.28 -8.80
CA ALA A 372 8.72 -5.29 -7.74
C ALA A 372 9.89 -6.24 -7.89
N ASN A 373 10.09 -6.77 -9.11
CA ASN A 373 11.14 -7.73 -9.42
C ASN A 373 12.53 -7.10 -9.31
N ALA A 374 12.72 -5.90 -9.85
CA ALA A 374 14.00 -5.21 -9.81
C ALA A 374 14.40 -4.81 -8.39
N ILE A 375 13.47 -4.26 -7.61
CA ILE A 375 13.74 -3.87 -6.22
C ILE A 375 14.12 -5.08 -5.38
N ALA A 376 13.35 -6.19 -5.49
CA ALA A 376 13.65 -7.42 -4.77
C ALA A 376 15.01 -8.04 -5.15
N ALA A 377 15.46 -7.84 -6.40
CA ALA A 377 16.77 -8.31 -6.86
C ALA A 377 17.92 -7.41 -6.40
N VAL A 378 17.74 -6.08 -6.44
CA VAL A 378 18.78 -5.10 -6.09
C VAL A 378 18.91 -4.94 -4.56
N ARG A 379 17.81 -5.07 -3.83
CA ARG A 379 17.74 -4.90 -2.36
C ARG A 379 17.02 -6.08 -1.70
N PRO A 380 17.71 -7.24 -1.56
CA PRO A 380 17.13 -8.41 -0.90
C PRO A 380 16.77 -8.19 0.58
N ASP A 381 17.37 -7.18 1.21
CA ASP A 381 17.09 -6.74 2.58
C ASP A 381 15.81 -5.90 2.70
N ALA A 382 15.28 -5.38 1.59
CA ALA A 382 14.03 -4.63 1.57
C ALA A 382 12.81 -5.55 1.35
N GLN A 383 11.80 -5.36 2.17
CA GLN A 383 10.51 -6.06 1.99
C GLN A 383 9.69 -5.34 0.92
N VAL A 384 9.40 -6.02 -0.17
CA VAL A 384 8.56 -5.49 -1.26
C VAL A 384 7.13 -5.95 -1.03
N TRP A 385 6.23 -5.00 -0.85
CA TRP A 385 4.80 -5.21 -0.65
C TRP A 385 4.01 -4.59 -1.79
N ILE A 386 3.10 -5.37 -2.35
CA ILE A 386 2.23 -4.95 -3.46
C ILE A 386 0.83 -4.83 -2.90
N LEU A 387 0.30 -3.61 -2.85
CA LEU A 387 -1.02 -3.31 -2.32
C LEU A 387 -1.98 -2.95 -3.47
N LEU A 388 -2.91 -3.86 -3.75
CA LEU A 388 -3.90 -3.72 -4.82
C LEU A 388 -5.26 -3.38 -4.21
N ILE A 389 -5.80 -2.21 -4.55
CA ILE A 389 -7.08 -1.71 -4.00
C ILE A 389 -8.08 -1.55 -5.12
N ASP A 390 -9.23 -2.23 -4.98
CA ASP A 390 -10.34 -2.20 -5.95
C ASP A 390 -9.86 -2.62 -7.37
N GLU A 391 -8.94 -3.60 -7.42
CA GLU A 391 -8.39 -4.11 -8.67
C GLU A 391 -9.07 -5.43 -9.06
N ARG A 392 -8.85 -5.89 -10.29
CA ARG A 392 -9.50 -7.08 -10.83
C ARG A 392 -8.88 -8.36 -10.30
N PRO A 393 -9.67 -9.44 -10.00
CA PRO A 393 -9.13 -10.71 -9.51
C PRO A 393 -8.06 -11.33 -10.42
N GLU A 394 -8.22 -11.21 -11.75
CA GLU A 394 -7.24 -11.68 -12.72
C GLU A 394 -5.92 -10.92 -12.62
N GLU A 395 -5.93 -9.59 -12.42
CA GLU A 395 -4.73 -8.79 -12.23
C GLU A 395 -4.04 -9.12 -10.90
N VAL A 396 -4.82 -9.38 -9.84
CA VAL A 396 -4.27 -9.84 -8.54
C VAL A 396 -3.56 -11.18 -8.70
N THR A 397 -4.15 -12.11 -9.46
CA THR A 397 -3.54 -13.42 -9.72
C THR A 397 -2.26 -13.28 -10.52
N ASP A 398 -2.24 -12.36 -11.47
CA ASP A 398 -1.07 -12.07 -12.31
C ASP A 398 0.09 -11.51 -11.46
N PHE A 399 -0.19 -10.54 -10.58
CA PHE A 399 0.81 -10.05 -9.63
C PHE A 399 1.38 -11.15 -8.74
N ARG A 400 0.53 -12.02 -8.19
CA ARG A 400 0.97 -13.15 -7.33
C ARG A 400 1.89 -14.14 -8.05
N ARG A 401 1.75 -14.28 -9.38
CA ARG A 401 2.54 -15.19 -10.20
C ARG A 401 3.83 -14.56 -10.71
N MET A 402 3.76 -13.28 -11.10
CA MET A 402 4.82 -12.62 -11.86
C MET A 402 5.70 -11.69 -11.03
N ALA A 403 5.21 -11.19 -9.89
CA ALA A 403 5.94 -10.22 -9.10
C ALA A 403 6.60 -10.85 -7.87
N ARG A 404 7.84 -10.46 -7.60
CA ARG A 404 8.56 -10.81 -6.36
C ARG A 404 8.13 -9.85 -5.26
N GLY A 405 7.48 -10.37 -4.24
CA GLY A 405 6.99 -9.59 -3.11
C GLY A 405 5.70 -10.15 -2.52
N GLU A 406 5.29 -9.63 -1.38
CA GLU A 406 4.05 -10.02 -0.73
C GLU A 406 2.88 -9.22 -1.29
N VAL A 407 1.82 -9.90 -1.76
CA VAL A 407 0.66 -9.27 -2.41
C VAL A 407 -0.52 -9.22 -1.44
N PHE A 408 -0.87 -8.00 -1.06
CA PHE A 408 -2.08 -7.66 -0.32
C PHE A 408 -3.11 -7.10 -1.31
N ALA A 409 -4.28 -7.72 -1.38
CA ALA A 409 -5.27 -7.33 -2.36
C ALA A 409 -6.68 -7.30 -1.79
N SER A 410 -7.45 -6.30 -2.24
CA SER A 410 -8.89 -6.21 -2.08
C SER A 410 -9.49 -5.89 -3.44
N THR A 411 -10.29 -6.81 -3.96
CA THR A 411 -10.80 -6.79 -5.34
C THR A 411 -12.09 -5.96 -5.46
N PHE A 412 -12.48 -5.59 -6.68
CA PHE A 412 -13.60 -4.68 -6.95
C PHE A 412 -14.97 -5.19 -6.46
N ASP A 413 -15.09 -6.49 -6.23
CA ASP A 413 -16.29 -7.14 -5.66
C ASP A 413 -16.43 -6.99 -4.14
N GLU A 414 -15.39 -6.45 -3.48
CA GLU A 414 -15.39 -6.20 -2.05
C GLU A 414 -15.91 -4.79 -1.71
N THR A 415 -16.29 -4.59 -0.45
CA THR A 415 -16.83 -3.31 0.01
C THR A 415 -15.76 -2.25 0.21
N PRO A 416 -16.05 -0.95 0.04
CA PRO A 416 -15.10 0.13 0.28
C PRO A 416 -14.46 0.10 1.69
N ASP A 417 -15.21 -0.34 2.68
CA ASP A 417 -14.73 -0.49 4.05
C ASP A 417 -13.60 -1.55 4.17
N ARG A 418 -13.64 -2.61 3.34
CA ARG A 418 -12.55 -3.59 3.25
C ARG A 418 -11.29 -3.02 2.61
N HIS A 419 -11.44 -2.23 1.55
CA HIS A 419 -10.33 -1.53 0.92
C HIS A 419 -9.58 -0.64 1.91
N VAL A 420 -10.34 0.15 2.67
CA VAL A 420 -9.77 1.05 3.69
C VAL A 420 -9.03 0.27 4.78
N ARG A 421 -9.66 -0.78 5.32
CA ARG A 421 -9.04 -1.58 6.41
C ARG A 421 -7.76 -2.27 5.99
N LEU A 422 -7.76 -2.87 4.79
CA LEU A 422 -6.56 -3.51 4.25
C LEU A 422 -5.42 -2.49 4.15
N ALA A 423 -5.69 -1.32 3.57
CA ALA A 423 -4.68 -0.28 3.43
C ALA A 423 -4.18 0.23 4.79
N GLU A 424 -5.08 0.44 5.76
CA GLU A 424 -4.71 0.85 7.11
C GLU A 424 -3.86 -0.20 7.83
N MET A 425 -4.18 -1.50 7.69
CA MET A 425 -3.38 -2.56 8.30
C MET A 425 -1.99 -2.62 7.68
N VAL A 426 -1.91 -2.62 6.35
CA VAL A 426 -0.62 -2.68 5.63
C VAL A 426 0.28 -1.51 6.01
N ILE A 427 -0.25 -0.28 6.09
CA ILE A 427 0.58 0.87 6.46
C ILE A 427 1.02 0.83 7.93
N GLU A 428 0.18 0.33 8.85
CA GLU A 428 0.58 0.16 10.25
C GLU A 428 1.66 -0.93 10.39
N MET A 429 1.52 -2.06 9.70
CA MET A 429 2.56 -3.09 9.65
C MET A 429 3.88 -2.53 9.11
N ALA A 430 3.83 -1.77 8.00
CA ALA A 430 5.02 -1.14 7.43
C ALA A 430 5.71 -0.20 8.41
N ARG A 431 4.95 0.63 9.12
CA ARG A 431 5.48 1.50 10.16
C ARG A 431 6.18 0.72 11.28
N ARG A 432 5.60 -0.42 11.70
CA ARG A 432 6.22 -1.30 12.73
C ARG A 432 7.55 -1.90 12.27
N ARG A 433 7.60 -2.35 11.01
CA ARG A 433 8.85 -2.85 10.41
C ARG A 433 9.94 -1.77 10.37
N VAL A 434 9.58 -0.56 9.94
CA VAL A 434 10.52 0.57 9.85
C VAL A 434 11.00 1.03 11.23
N GLU A 435 10.15 1.00 12.25
CA GLU A 435 10.56 1.24 13.65
C GLU A 435 11.64 0.26 14.12
N CYS A 436 11.61 -0.98 13.61
CA CYS A 436 12.64 -2.00 13.87
C CYS A 436 13.87 -1.87 12.95
N GLY A 437 14.03 -0.78 12.22
CA GLY A 437 15.18 -0.54 11.35
C GLY A 437 15.10 -1.25 9.98
N GLN A 438 13.96 -1.83 9.61
CA GLN A 438 13.79 -2.55 8.34
C GLN A 438 13.42 -1.60 7.20
N HIS A 439 13.74 -2.01 5.96
CA HIS A 439 13.37 -1.31 4.74
C HIS A 439 12.10 -1.92 4.16
N VAL A 440 11.09 -1.09 3.92
CA VAL A 440 9.81 -1.52 3.32
C VAL A 440 9.52 -0.68 2.08
N VAL A 441 9.17 -1.34 0.98
CA VAL A 441 8.74 -0.71 -0.27
C VAL A 441 7.32 -1.14 -0.57
N ILE A 442 6.40 -0.18 -0.61
CA ILE A 442 4.99 -0.42 -0.97
C ILE A 442 4.73 0.06 -2.39
N LEU A 443 4.31 -0.85 -3.26
CA LEU A 443 3.78 -0.55 -4.58
C LEU A 443 2.26 -0.53 -4.49
N LEU A 444 1.65 0.66 -4.54
CA LEU A 444 0.20 0.83 -4.37
C LEU A 444 -0.50 1.03 -5.72
N ASP A 445 -1.40 0.15 -6.06
CA ASP A 445 -2.30 0.28 -7.20
C ASP A 445 -3.77 0.25 -6.76
N SER A 446 -4.49 1.36 -6.63
CA SER A 446 -4.07 2.74 -6.87
C SER A 446 -4.48 3.68 -5.70
N ILE A 447 -3.77 4.77 -5.55
CA ILE A 447 -4.11 5.82 -4.56
C ILE A 447 -5.46 6.48 -4.88
N THR A 448 -5.81 6.59 -6.17
CA THR A 448 -7.09 7.13 -6.62
C THR A 448 -8.25 6.28 -6.12
N ARG A 449 -8.16 4.95 -6.26
CA ARG A 449 -9.18 4.02 -5.79
C ARG A 449 -9.25 3.98 -4.26
N LEU A 450 -8.11 4.05 -3.59
CA LEU A 450 -8.06 4.17 -2.13
C LEU A 450 -8.77 5.44 -1.65
N ALA A 451 -8.53 6.58 -2.29
CA ALA A 451 -9.20 7.84 -1.95
C ALA A 451 -10.71 7.78 -2.21
N ARG A 452 -11.15 7.10 -3.27
CA ARG A 452 -12.57 6.85 -3.54
C ARG A 452 -13.20 5.98 -2.44
N ALA A 453 -12.51 4.93 -2.00
CA ALA A 453 -12.98 4.07 -0.91
C ALA A 453 -13.14 4.85 0.40
N TYR A 454 -12.18 5.69 0.76
CA TYR A 454 -12.30 6.57 1.92
C TYR A 454 -13.48 7.55 1.78
N ASN A 455 -13.71 8.09 0.58
CA ASN A 455 -14.84 9.00 0.34
C ASN A 455 -16.21 8.30 0.48
N ALA A 456 -16.28 7.01 0.19
CA ALA A 456 -17.48 6.21 0.35
C ALA A 456 -17.77 5.82 1.82
N VAL A 457 -16.70 5.64 2.63
CA VAL A 457 -16.82 5.14 4.02
C VAL A 457 -16.93 6.28 5.04
N MET A 458 -16.32 7.44 4.76
CA MET A 458 -16.28 8.56 5.72
C MET A 458 -17.67 9.19 5.88
N PRO A 459 -18.08 9.52 7.12
CA PRO A 459 -19.28 10.28 7.36
C PRO A 459 -19.20 11.65 6.67
N ALA A 460 -20.26 12.06 6.00
CA ALA A 460 -20.33 13.34 5.32
C ALA A 460 -20.07 14.50 6.30
N SER A 461 -19.02 15.28 6.09
CA SER A 461 -18.68 16.47 6.88
C SER A 461 -19.53 17.69 6.53
N GLY A 462 -20.28 17.62 5.42
CA GLY A 462 -21.01 18.74 4.83
C GLY A 462 -20.11 19.73 4.06
N ARG A 463 -18.81 19.51 3.99
CA ARG A 463 -17.85 20.30 3.21
C ARG A 463 -17.40 19.51 1.99
N ILE A 464 -18.14 19.66 0.91
CA ILE A 464 -17.85 18.94 -0.34
C ILE A 464 -16.93 19.82 -1.21
N MET A 465 -15.79 19.26 -1.59
CA MET A 465 -14.87 19.82 -2.58
C MET A 465 -15.41 19.63 -4.00
N SER A 466 -14.81 20.27 -4.99
CA SER A 466 -15.10 20.01 -6.40
C SER A 466 -14.94 18.50 -6.71
N GLY A 467 -15.77 17.96 -7.60
CA GLY A 467 -15.76 16.53 -7.91
C GLY A 467 -16.50 15.62 -6.92
N GLY A 468 -17.17 16.18 -5.88
CA GLY A 468 -17.99 15.38 -4.95
C GLY A 468 -17.19 14.68 -3.85
N ILE A 469 -15.99 15.16 -3.53
CA ILE A 469 -15.12 14.60 -2.47
C ILE A 469 -15.40 15.34 -1.16
N ASP A 470 -15.62 14.60 -0.07
CA ASP A 470 -15.63 15.19 1.27
C ASP A 470 -14.23 15.64 1.68
N ALA A 471 -14.11 16.83 2.25
CA ALA A 471 -12.82 17.41 2.64
C ALA A 471 -12.02 16.54 3.61
N ASN A 472 -12.69 15.74 4.43
CA ASN A 472 -12.03 14.83 5.39
C ASN A 472 -11.63 13.48 4.74
N ALA A 473 -12.23 13.09 3.61
CA ALA A 473 -11.99 11.81 2.97
C ALA A 473 -10.54 11.63 2.50
N LEU A 474 -9.87 12.71 2.11
CA LEU A 474 -8.48 12.66 1.64
C LEU A 474 -7.45 12.59 2.77
N GLN A 475 -7.84 12.82 4.03
CA GLN A 475 -6.89 12.82 5.14
C GLN A 475 -6.24 11.44 5.36
N GLY A 476 -7.02 10.35 5.29
CA GLY A 476 -6.52 8.98 5.40
C GLY A 476 -5.48 8.64 4.32
N PRO A 477 -5.84 8.74 3.02
CA PRO A 477 -4.91 8.49 1.92
C PRO A 477 -3.68 9.41 1.93
N LYS A 478 -3.81 10.68 2.31
CA LYS A 478 -2.66 11.59 2.49
C LYS A 478 -1.74 11.14 3.62
N SER A 479 -2.31 10.70 4.76
CA SER A 479 -1.53 10.14 5.87
C SER A 479 -0.82 8.85 5.48
N PHE A 480 -1.46 7.99 4.66
CA PHE A 480 -0.87 6.79 4.09
C PHE A 480 0.35 7.16 3.23
N PHE A 481 0.15 7.93 2.18
CA PHE A 481 1.19 8.33 1.23
C PHE A 481 2.29 9.19 1.89
N GLY A 482 1.90 10.07 2.81
CA GLY A 482 2.81 10.92 3.58
C GLY A 482 3.68 10.17 4.60
N SER A 483 3.40 8.88 4.84
CA SER A 483 4.24 8.04 5.70
C SER A 483 5.56 7.66 5.06
N ALA A 484 5.66 7.72 3.71
CA ALA A 484 6.90 7.44 3.01
C ALA A 484 8.00 8.43 3.42
N ARG A 485 9.10 7.89 3.94
CA ARG A 485 10.27 8.64 4.41
C ARG A 485 11.50 7.75 4.59
N ASN A 486 12.65 8.34 4.46
CA ASN A 486 13.90 7.81 4.99
C ASN A 486 13.99 8.24 6.47
N ILE A 487 14.51 7.37 7.34
CA ILE A 487 14.73 7.66 8.76
C ILE A 487 16.22 7.78 9.00
N GLU A 488 16.65 8.86 9.62
CA GLU A 488 18.05 9.07 9.95
C GLU A 488 18.54 7.96 10.90
N GLY A 489 19.53 7.17 10.44
CA GLY A 489 20.08 6.05 11.21
C GLY A 489 19.14 4.88 11.45
N GLY A 490 18.04 4.78 10.69
CA GLY A 490 17.00 3.75 10.85
C GLY A 490 16.56 3.10 9.55
N GLY A 491 15.37 2.48 9.58
CA GLY A 491 14.75 1.87 8.41
C GLY A 491 14.16 2.90 7.43
N THR A 492 13.63 2.43 6.31
CA THR A 492 13.00 3.30 5.30
C THR A 492 11.63 2.80 4.91
N LEU A 493 10.72 3.72 4.66
CA LEU A 493 9.43 3.43 4.03
C LEU A 493 9.35 4.14 2.69
N THR A 494 9.41 3.35 1.62
CA THR A 494 9.23 3.83 0.24
C THR A 494 7.81 3.52 -0.21
N ILE A 495 7.10 4.48 -0.80
CA ILE A 495 5.77 4.26 -1.36
C ILE A 495 5.75 4.77 -2.79
N LEU A 496 5.51 3.86 -3.75
CA LEU A 496 5.28 4.17 -5.15
C LEU A 496 3.80 3.91 -5.44
N ALA A 497 3.03 4.97 -5.60
CA ALA A 497 1.60 4.88 -5.76
C ALA A 497 1.16 5.29 -7.17
N THR A 498 0.28 4.51 -7.80
CA THR A 498 -0.32 4.90 -9.07
C THR A 498 -1.48 5.86 -8.85
N ALA A 499 -1.52 6.91 -9.64
CA ALA A 499 -2.64 7.84 -9.74
C ALA A 499 -3.29 7.72 -11.12
N LEU A 500 -4.59 7.47 -11.14
CA LEU A 500 -5.36 7.37 -12.37
C LEU A 500 -5.75 8.77 -12.83
N VAL A 501 -5.46 9.07 -14.09
CA VAL A 501 -5.81 10.33 -14.76
C VAL A 501 -6.52 10.04 -16.08
N GLU A 502 -7.15 11.06 -16.68
CA GLU A 502 -7.87 10.93 -17.96
C GLU A 502 -8.98 9.86 -17.94
N THR A 503 -9.59 9.65 -16.78
CA THR A 503 -10.70 8.71 -16.61
C THR A 503 -12.05 9.30 -16.99
N GLY A 504 -12.11 10.62 -17.26
CA GLY A 504 -13.34 11.38 -17.44
C GLY A 504 -14.06 11.73 -16.13
N SER A 505 -13.48 11.39 -14.99
CA SER A 505 -14.04 11.66 -13.66
C SER A 505 -13.39 12.91 -13.02
N ARG A 506 -14.19 13.95 -12.78
CA ARG A 506 -13.73 15.14 -12.04
C ARG A 506 -13.23 14.83 -10.62
N MET A 507 -13.72 13.73 -10.03
CA MET A 507 -13.24 13.27 -8.72
C MET A 507 -11.77 12.86 -8.80
N ASP A 508 -11.39 12.12 -9.86
CA ASP A 508 -10.01 11.65 -10.03
C ASP A 508 -9.05 12.80 -10.30
N ASP A 509 -9.50 13.82 -11.06
CA ASP A 509 -8.69 15.02 -11.31
C ASP A 509 -8.38 15.75 -10.00
N VAL A 510 -9.37 15.90 -9.11
CA VAL A 510 -9.18 16.53 -7.79
C VAL A 510 -8.26 15.68 -6.91
N ILE A 511 -8.46 14.35 -6.89
CA ILE A 511 -7.59 13.43 -6.15
C ILE A 511 -6.15 13.58 -6.63
N PHE A 512 -5.93 13.55 -7.95
CA PHE A 512 -4.60 13.68 -8.53
C PHE A 512 -3.92 15.00 -8.12
N GLU A 513 -4.58 16.13 -8.25
CA GLU A 513 -4.01 17.44 -7.87
C GLU A 513 -3.66 17.52 -6.37
N GLU A 514 -4.46 16.91 -5.49
CA GLU A 514 -4.21 16.87 -4.05
C GLU A 514 -2.99 15.99 -3.67
N PHE A 515 -2.66 14.98 -4.48
CA PHE A 515 -1.49 14.11 -4.27
C PHE A 515 -0.23 14.59 -4.98
N LYS A 516 -0.34 15.30 -6.10
CA LYS A 516 0.77 15.86 -6.87
C LYS A 516 1.70 16.72 -6.02
N GLY A 517 1.11 17.55 -5.14
CA GLY A 517 1.87 18.39 -4.19
C GLY A 517 2.53 17.60 -3.04
N THR A 518 2.06 16.37 -2.76
CA THR A 518 2.52 15.55 -1.62
C THR A 518 3.73 14.68 -1.99
N GLY A 519 3.83 14.26 -3.25
CA GLY A 519 4.93 13.46 -3.76
C GLY A 519 6.26 14.22 -3.86
N ASN A 520 7.39 13.50 -3.80
CA ASN A 520 8.73 14.01 -4.09
C ASN A 520 9.38 13.32 -5.31
N MET A 521 8.64 12.50 -6.03
CA MET A 521 8.98 11.89 -7.31
C MET A 521 7.70 11.75 -8.13
N GLU A 522 7.76 12.04 -9.41
CA GLU A 522 6.65 11.92 -10.34
C GLU A 522 7.12 11.21 -11.61
N LEU A 523 6.46 10.12 -11.97
CA LEU A 523 6.67 9.39 -13.21
C LEU A 523 5.37 9.43 -14.02
N GLN A 524 5.36 10.21 -15.10
CA GLN A 524 4.18 10.36 -15.94
C GLN A 524 4.22 9.38 -17.11
N LEU A 525 3.18 8.56 -17.22
CA LEU A 525 2.91 7.78 -18.42
C LEU A 525 2.03 8.59 -19.38
N ASP A 526 2.27 8.39 -20.67
CA ASP A 526 1.66 9.17 -21.73
C ASP A 526 0.82 8.24 -22.63
N ARG A 527 -0.46 8.60 -22.80
CA ARG A 527 -1.39 7.81 -23.59
C ARG A 527 -1.11 7.88 -25.07
N ASP A 528 -0.68 9.03 -25.58
CA ASP A 528 -0.37 9.20 -27.00
C ASP A 528 0.80 8.31 -27.45
N LEU A 529 1.78 8.10 -26.53
CA LEU A 529 2.87 7.15 -26.75
C LEU A 529 2.36 5.71 -26.81
N ALA A 530 1.50 5.33 -25.86
CA ALA A 530 0.93 3.99 -25.80
C ALA A 530 0.04 3.68 -27.02
N ASP A 531 -0.77 4.64 -27.48
CA ASP A 531 -1.61 4.51 -28.66
C ASP A 531 -0.74 4.35 -29.94
N ARG A 532 0.44 4.95 -29.99
CA ARG A 532 1.47 4.74 -31.03
C ARG A 532 2.32 3.49 -30.82
N ARG A 533 2.07 2.69 -29.77
CA ARG A 533 2.84 1.48 -29.42
C ARG A 533 4.31 1.75 -29.10
N ILE A 534 4.63 2.94 -28.60
CA ILE A 534 5.95 3.30 -28.11
C ILE A 534 6.02 2.95 -26.62
N TYR A 535 6.86 1.98 -26.25
CA TYR A 535 7.05 1.52 -24.88
C TYR A 535 8.53 1.54 -24.48
N PRO A 536 8.84 1.94 -23.22
CA PRO A 536 7.90 2.41 -22.19
C PRO A 536 7.25 3.76 -22.55
N ALA A 537 5.96 3.88 -22.28
CA ALA A 537 5.19 5.08 -22.60
C ALA A 537 5.42 6.18 -21.51
N ILE A 538 6.67 6.53 -21.25
CA ILE A 538 7.07 7.48 -20.22
C ILE A 538 7.24 8.87 -20.83
N ASN A 539 6.56 9.87 -20.26
CA ASN A 539 6.77 11.27 -20.62
C ASN A 539 8.04 11.81 -19.94
N VAL A 540 9.13 11.87 -20.68
CA VAL A 540 10.45 12.27 -20.18
C VAL A 540 10.49 13.70 -19.65
N ALA A 541 9.76 14.62 -20.31
CA ALA A 541 9.77 16.04 -19.97
C ALA A 541 8.99 16.34 -18.68
N ARG A 542 7.94 15.55 -18.39
CA ARG A 542 7.06 15.76 -17.23
C ARG A 542 7.42 14.90 -16.03
N SER A 543 8.36 13.97 -16.18
CA SER A 543 8.80 13.08 -15.11
C SER A 543 10.04 13.62 -14.42
N GLY A 544 10.19 13.35 -13.12
CA GLY A 544 11.36 13.80 -12.36
C GLY A 544 11.28 13.50 -10.87
N THR A 545 12.40 13.64 -10.18
CA THR A 545 12.54 13.45 -8.74
C THR A 545 13.06 14.74 -8.11
N ARG A 546 12.41 15.18 -7.03
CA ARG A 546 12.88 16.34 -6.24
C ARG A 546 14.13 15.94 -5.46
N LYS A 547 15.10 16.84 -5.38
CA LYS A 547 16.37 16.57 -4.71
C LYS A 547 17.13 15.39 -5.32
N GLU A 548 17.04 15.22 -6.65
CA GLU A 548 17.74 14.15 -7.38
C GLU A 548 19.27 14.23 -7.25
N GLU A 549 19.80 15.41 -6.92
CA GLU A 549 21.21 15.62 -6.61
C GLU A 549 21.72 14.79 -5.42
N LEU A 550 20.82 14.33 -4.55
CA LEU A 550 21.15 13.43 -3.44
C LEU A 550 21.25 11.97 -3.86
N LEU A 551 20.73 11.63 -5.05
CA LEU A 551 20.66 10.27 -5.58
C LEU A 551 21.67 9.98 -6.69
N TYR A 552 22.18 11.01 -7.36
CA TYR A 552 23.16 10.86 -8.42
C TYR A 552 24.56 11.28 -7.96
N HIS A 553 25.57 10.60 -8.53
CA HIS A 553 26.93 11.11 -8.45
C HIS A 553 27.04 12.46 -9.22
N PRO A 554 27.83 13.44 -8.77
CA PRO A 554 27.93 14.75 -9.43
C PRO A 554 28.24 14.70 -10.93
N ASP A 555 29.11 13.78 -11.37
CA ASP A 555 29.44 13.59 -12.77
C ASP A 555 28.28 13.02 -13.58
N GLU A 556 27.51 12.10 -12.98
CA GLU A 556 26.29 11.53 -13.56
C GLU A 556 25.22 12.62 -13.71
N LEU A 557 24.98 13.40 -12.66
CA LEU A 557 24.02 14.49 -12.64
C LEU A 557 24.29 15.54 -13.73
N SER A 558 25.55 15.92 -13.90
CA SER A 558 25.95 16.88 -14.94
C SER A 558 25.57 16.41 -16.35
N ARG A 559 25.73 15.12 -16.63
CA ARG A 559 25.38 14.48 -17.93
C ARG A 559 23.87 14.32 -18.09
N ILE A 560 23.15 14.01 -17.01
CA ILE A 560 21.69 13.97 -17.00
C ILE A 560 21.11 15.35 -17.33
N TYR A 561 21.69 16.42 -16.81
CA TYR A 561 21.27 17.78 -17.17
C TYR A 561 21.55 18.11 -18.64
N LEU A 562 22.67 17.66 -19.21
CA LEU A 562 22.91 17.79 -20.64
C LEU A 562 21.87 17.03 -21.46
N PHE A 563 21.56 15.80 -21.07
CA PHE A 563 20.51 14.99 -21.70
C PHE A 563 19.14 15.70 -21.63
N ARG A 564 18.73 16.17 -20.45
CA ARG A 564 17.45 16.87 -20.30
C ARG A 564 17.36 18.12 -21.16
N ARG A 565 18.45 18.93 -21.27
CA ARG A 565 18.50 20.08 -22.18
C ARG A 565 18.34 19.69 -23.64
N ALA A 566 18.91 18.56 -24.04
CA ALA A 566 18.78 18.08 -25.42
C ALA A 566 17.36 17.60 -25.76
N VAL A 567 16.57 17.22 -24.77
CA VAL A 567 15.18 16.75 -24.93
C VAL A 567 14.17 17.90 -24.86
N VAL A 568 14.54 19.02 -24.22
CA VAL A 568 13.69 20.24 -24.16
C VAL A 568 13.50 20.78 -25.58
N GLY A 569 12.26 20.88 -26.02
CA GLY A 569 11.90 21.32 -27.38
C GLY A 569 11.49 20.21 -28.34
N LEU A 570 11.72 18.95 -27.98
CA LEU A 570 11.18 17.81 -28.73
C LEU A 570 9.76 17.49 -28.24
N ASN A 571 8.93 16.99 -29.16
CA ASN A 571 7.65 16.43 -28.72
C ASN A 571 7.86 15.11 -27.95
N SER A 572 6.85 14.70 -27.15
CA SER A 572 6.98 13.54 -26.26
C SER A 572 7.40 12.25 -27.02
N ALA A 573 6.87 12.03 -28.21
CA ALA A 573 7.19 10.85 -29.01
C ALA A 573 8.64 10.86 -29.54
N GLU A 574 9.08 11.97 -30.06
CA GLU A 574 10.47 12.14 -30.55
C GLU A 574 11.48 11.99 -29.42
N ALA A 575 11.19 12.60 -28.26
CA ALA A 575 12.05 12.53 -27.07
C ALA A 575 12.24 11.09 -26.59
N VAL A 576 11.14 10.34 -26.45
CA VAL A 576 11.18 8.95 -25.97
C VAL A 576 11.81 8.03 -27.01
N ASP A 577 11.46 8.18 -28.30
CA ASP A 577 12.01 7.33 -29.35
C ASP A 577 13.54 7.53 -29.49
N MET A 578 14.00 8.79 -29.49
CA MET A 578 15.43 9.11 -29.45
C MET A 578 16.12 8.47 -28.23
N LEU A 579 15.51 8.56 -27.06
CA LEU A 579 16.09 7.97 -25.83
C LEU A 579 16.16 6.43 -25.95
N ILE A 580 15.08 5.78 -26.38
CA ILE A 580 15.02 4.33 -26.58
C ILE A 580 16.11 3.87 -27.54
N GLN A 581 16.25 4.55 -28.70
CA GLN A 581 17.25 4.19 -29.71
C GLN A 581 18.68 4.32 -29.20
N ARG A 582 18.98 5.34 -28.38
CA ARG A 582 20.30 5.56 -27.82
C ARG A 582 20.61 4.60 -26.67
N VAL A 583 19.65 4.39 -25.75
CA VAL A 583 19.78 3.46 -24.62
C VAL A 583 19.96 2.02 -25.09
N LYS A 584 19.28 1.60 -26.17
CA LYS A 584 19.44 0.26 -26.77
C LYS A 584 20.84 -0.01 -27.32
N LYS A 585 21.63 1.03 -27.66
CA LYS A 585 22.99 0.88 -28.17
C LYS A 585 24.03 0.66 -27.06
N THR A 586 23.65 0.75 -25.82
CA THR A 586 24.50 0.66 -24.65
C THR A 586 23.99 -0.40 -23.67
N SER A 587 24.88 -1.04 -22.92
CA SER A 587 24.50 -2.07 -21.96
C SER A 587 24.06 -1.50 -20.60
N THR A 588 24.58 -0.33 -20.22
CA THR A 588 24.30 0.33 -18.93
C THR A 588 24.01 1.82 -19.10
N ASN A 589 23.40 2.43 -18.08
CA ASN A 589 23.15 3.87 -18.06
C ASN A 589 24.44 4.68 -17.95
N VAL A 590 25.45 4.16 -17.27
CA VAL A 590 26.78 4.78 -17.19
C VAL A 590 27.41 4.87 -18.59
N GLU A 591 27.38 3.78 -19.35
CA GLU A 591 27.86 3.75 -20.72
C GLU A 591 27.09 4.75 -21.60
N PHE A 592 25.77 4.79 -21.51
CA PHE A 592 24.92 5.75 -22.22
C PHE A 592 25.34 7.19 -21.91
N LEU A 593 25.46 7.54 -20.62
CA LEU A 593 25.84 8.89 -20.19
C LEU A 593 27.26 9.28 -20.64
N MET A 594 28.18 8.31 -20.77
CA MET A 594 29.52 8.56 -21.32
C MET A 594 29.49 8.92 -22.81
N THR A 595 28.49 8.47 -23.56
CA THR A 595 28.37 8.80 -24.99
C THR A 595 27.92 10.25 -25.23
N LEU A 596 27.28 10.90 -24.25
CA LEU A 596 26.74 12.26 -24.40
C LEU A 596 27.81 13.36 -24.54
N ASN A 597 29.05 13.09 -24.14
CA ASN A 597 30.16 14.05 -24.25
C ASN A 597 30.97 13.97 -25.56
N ARG A 598 30.54 13.11 -26.47
CA ARG A 598 31.24 12.88 -27.76
C ARG A 598 30.51 13.51 -28.96
N GLY A 599 29.61 14.47 -28.70
CA GLY A 599 28.86 15.19 -29.72
C GLY A 599 29.41 16.59 -29.92
#